data_50a84afc147c9e41aee48188574098e8
#
_entry.id   50a84afc147c9e41aee48188574098e8
#
_cell.length_a   1.000
_cell.length_b   1.000
_cell.length_c   1.000
_cell.angle_alpha   90.00
_cell.angle_beta   90.00
_cell.angle_gamma   90.00
#
_symmetry.space_group_name_H-M   'P 1'
#
loop_
_entity.id
_entity.type
_entity.pdbx_description
1 polymer ?
#
loop_
_entity_poly.entity_id
_entity_poly.type
_entity_poly.pdbx_seq_one_letter_code
_entity_poly.pdbx_strand_id
1 'polypeptide(L)'
;KINIDNKDINFFIDYLFSYIFNSEEQFLGNMNGNVSLEISNLKNSLIDNGVINFLIKDKSIKLKKSQFEVQDIGNIESEFWYYVNNGDLIFISENMFELKNRKEFSRKFQVSPKLLKNINKIYFNLEKNIDNGEISISQVYINEIDKEKFSEKIFIIKNIQLFKAFIRDILS
;
A
#
# COMPACT_ATOMS: atom_id res chain seq x y z
N LYS A 1 7.40 11.43 -15.91
CA LYS A 1 7.47 9.97 -15.75
C LYS A 1 8.75 9.65 -14.98
N ILE A 2 8.62 9.12 -13.78
CA ILE A 2 9.76 8.78 -12.93
C ILE A 2 9.97 7.27 -13.07
N ASN A 3 11.14 6.86 -13.57
CA ASN A 3 11.56 5.47 -13.55
C ASN A 3 12.36 5.26 -12.26
N ILE A 4 11.81 4.47 -11.36
CA ILE A 4 12.46 4.14 -10.10
C ILE A 4 13.04 2.75 -10.21
N ASP A 5 14.34 2.64 -10.00
CA ASP A 5 15.02 1.36 -9.97
C ASP A 5 14.72 0.62 -8.66
N ASN A 6 14.63 -0.67 -8.72
CA ASN A 6 13.98 -1.57 -7.78
C ASN A 6 14.48 -1.56 -6.31
N LYS A 7 15.68 -1.12 -6.08
CA LYS A 7 16.22 -1.01 -4.71
C LYS A 7 15.60 0.12 -3.91
N ASP A 8 14.89 1.02 -4.59
CA ASP A 8 14.61 2.34 -4.06
C ASP A 8 13.12 2.65 -3.86
N ILE A 9 12.19 1.68 -4.07
CA ILE A 9 10.78 2.03 -3.92
C ILE A 9 10.44 2.40 -2.47
N ASN A 10 10.95 1.65 -1.49
CA ASN A 10 10.75 1.99 -0.09
C ASN A 10 11.51 3.28 0.26
N PHE A 11 12.76 3.39 -0.18
CA PHE A 11 13.57 4.59 -0.03
C PHE A 11 12.92 5.79 -0.74
N PHE A 12 12.40 5.59 -1.96
CA PHE A 12 11.72 6.66 -2.69
C PHE A 12 10.41 7.08 -2.01
N ILE A 13 9.62 6.14 -1.55
CA ILE A 13 8.39 6.43 -0.80
C ILE A 13 8.76 7.15 0.51
N ASP A 14 9.72 6.64 1.27
CA ASP A 14 10.16 7.25 2.52
C ASP A 14 10.78 8.65 2.26
N TYR A 15 11.59 8.79 1.20
CA TYR A 15 12.16 10.06 0.78
C TYR A 15 11.09 11.04 0.30
N LEU A 16 10.15 10.58 -0.53
CA LEU A 16 9.04 11.41 -1.00
C LEU A 16 8.19 11.90 0.17
N PHE A 17 7.84 11.02 1.09
CA PHE A 17 7.06 11.41 2.26
C PHE A 17 7.86 12.30 3.21
N SER A 18 9.11 11.99 3.51
CA SER A 18 9.94 12.86 4.33
C SER A 18 10.15 14.23 3.69
N TYR A 19 10.34 14.28 2.37
CA TYR A 19 10.48 15.53 1.63
C TYR A 19 9.17 16.33 1.62
N ILE A 20 8.03 15.69 1.39
CA ILE A 20 6.72 16.31 1.41
C ILE A 20 6.42 16.87 2.80
N PHE A 21 6.72 16.13 3.88
CA PHE A 21 6.36 16.51 5.24
C PHE A 21 7.40 17.42 5.92
N ASN A 22 8.68 17.30 5.59
CA ASN A 22 9.74 18.13 6.17
C ASN A 22 9.98 19.46 5.43
N SER A 23 9.49 19.60 4.18
CA SER A 23 9.67 20.80 3.37
C SER A 23 8.45 21.74 3.37
N GLU A 24 7.58 21.61 4.36
CA GLU A 24 6.25 22.24 4.40
C GLU A 24 6.24 23.75 4.12
N GLU A 25 7.24 24.50 4.54
CA GLU A 25 7.18 25.96 4.41
C GLU A 25 7.64 26.52 3.06
N GLN A 26 8.54 25.84 2.35
CA GLN A 26 9.15 26.42 1.16
C GLN A 26 8.55 25.93 -0.16
N PHE A 27 8.18 24.64 -0.24
CA PHE A 27 7.74 24.05 -1.51
C PHE A 27 6.24 24.26 -1.78
N LEU A 28 5.41 24.24 -0.76
CA LEU A 28 3.95 24.31 -0.90
C LEU A 28 3.38 25.74 -0.88
N GLY A 29 4.21 26.73 -0.64
CA GLY A 29 3.76 28.11 -0.37
C GLY A 29 2.83 28.73 -1.42
N ASN A 30 2.95 28.34 -2.67
CA ASN A 30 2.22 28.90 -3.80
C ASN A 30 1.58 27.86 -4.74
N MET A 31 1.55 26.58 -4.34
CA MET A 31 0.96 25.52 -5.17
C MET A 31 -0.43 25.17 -4.68
N ASN A 32 -1.40 25.25 -5.58
CA ASN A 32 -2.73 24.69 -5.38
C ASN A 32 -3.08 23.83 -6.60
N GLY A 33 -3.44 22.56 -6.41
CA GLY A 33 -3.83 21.70 -7.52
C GLY A 33 -3.76 20.21 -7.21
N ASN A 34 -4.12 19.43 -8.23
CA ASN A 34 -3.96 17.98 -8.21
C ASN A 34 -2.62 17.60 -8.82
N VAL A 35 -1.89 16.73 -8.17
CA VAL A 35 -0.63 16.15 -8.65
C VAL A 35 -0.80 14.65 -8.75
N SER A 36 -0.39 14.07 -9.88
CA SER A 36 -0.34 12.63 -10.08
C SER A 36 1.11 12.20 -10.33
N LEU A 37 1.57 11.26 -9.54
CA LEU A 37 2.87 10.63 -9.70
C LEU A 37 2.67 9.26 -10.33
N GLU A 38 3.15 9.09 -11.56
CA GLU A 38 3.14 7.81 -12.25
C GLU A 38 4.40 7.02 -11.90
N ILE A 39 4.22 5.81 -11.45
CA ILE A 39 5.28 4.83 -11.18
C ILE A 39 5.17 3.74 -12.23
N SER A 40 6.27 3.43 -12.90
CA SER A 40 6.26 2.41 -13.95
C SER A 40 7.56 1.61 -14.00
N ASN A 41 7.45 0.36 -14.47
CA ASN A 41 8.59 -0.55 -14.68
C ASN A 41 9.40 -0.84 -13.41
N LEU A 42 8.73 -1.08 -12.29
CA LEU A 42 9.39 -1.50 -11.06
C LEU A 42 9.85 -2.95 -11.20
N LYS A 43 11.14 -3.14 -11.58
CA LYS A 43 11.75 -4.47 -11.71
C LYS A 43 11.81 -5.17 -10.35
N ASN A 44 11.43 -6.47 -10.33
CA ASN A 44 11.46 -7.35 -9.15
C ASN A 44 10.55 -6.92 -7.97
N SER A 45 9.69 -5.94 -8.14
CA SER A 45 8.65 -5.56 -7.19
C SER A 45 7.38 -6.40 -7.41
N LEU A 46 6.52 -6.49 -6.41
CA LEU A 46 5.16 -7.00 -6.60
C LEU A 46 4.30 -6.00 -7.37
N ILE A 47 4.67 -4.73 -7.35
CA ILE A 47 3.97 -3.65 -8.06
C ILE A 47 4.71 -3.38 -9.37
N ASP A 48 4.04 -3.47 -10.49
CA ASP A 48 4.60 -3.15 -11.80
C ASP A 48 4.44 -1.68 -12.14
N ASN A 49 3.23 -1.17 -11.97
CA ASN A 49 2.87 0.21 -12.28
C ASN A 49 1.96 0.76 -11.19
N GLY A 50 1.90 2.07 -11.09
CA GLY A 50 0.98 2.72 -10.16
C GLY A 50 0.84 4.21 -10.42
N VAL A 51 -0.22 4.75 -9.86
CA VAL A 51 -0.47 6.19 -9.84
C VAL A 51 -0.80 6.61 -8.42
N ILE A 52 0.00 7.51 -7.87
CA ILE A 52 -0.25 8.14 -6.57
C ILE A 52 -0.80 9.54 -6.83
N ASN A 53 -1.97 9.83 -6.28
CA ASN A 53 -2.65 11.10 -6.45
C ASN A 53 -2.60 11.95 -5.18
N PHE A 54 -2.29 13.23 -5.34
CA PHE A 54 -2.27 14.21 -4.28
C PHE A 54 -3.17 15.39 -4.62
N LEU A 55 -3.75 16.00 -3.60
CA LEU A 55 -4.30 17.33 -3.66
C LEU A 55 -3.43 18.25 -2.78
N ILE A 56 -2.83 19.25 -3.40
CA ILE A 56 -2.15 20.34 -2.68
C ILE A 56 -3.14 21.50 -2.59
N LYS A 57 -3.45 21.94 -1.38
CA LYS A 57 -4.34 23.07 -1.14
C LYS A 57 -3.96 23.76 0.17
N ASP A 58 -3.81 25.07 0.12
CA ASP A 58 -3.58 25.93 1.27
C ASP A 58 -2.43 25.42 2.16
N LYS A 59 -1.27 25.15 1.54
CA LYS A 59 -0.08 24.57 2.18
C LYS A 59 -0.29 23.17 2.79
N SER A 60 -1.38 22.50 2.48
CA SER A 60 -1.65 21.13 2.93
C SER A 60 -1.61 20.15 1.78
N ILE A 61 -1.17 18.91 2.07
CA ILE A 61 -1.20 17.80 1.14
C ILE A 61 -2.23 16.79 1.61
N LYS A 62 -3.16 16.45 0.72
CA LYS A 62 -4.10 15.35 0.92
C LYS A 62 -3.81 14.28 -0.11
N LEU A 63 -3.51 13.10 0.36
CA LEU A 63 -3.42 11.93 -0.49
C LEU A 63 -4.82 11.55 -0.96
N LYS A 64 -4.93 11.18 -2.23
CA LYS A 64 -6.19 10.75 -2.84
C LYS A 64 -6.11 9.29 -3.22
N LYS A 65 -7.25 8.75 -3.63
CA LYS A 65 -7.34 7.39 -4.15
C LYS A 65 -6.27 7.15 -5.20
N SER A 66 -5.42 6.17 -4.94
CA SER A 66 -4.29 5.77 -5.75
C SER A 66 -4.49 4.35 -6.25
N GLN A 67 -3.86 4.00 -7.36
CA GLN A 67 -4.04 2.69 -8.00
C GLN A 67 -2.70 2.08 -8.33
N PHE A 68 -2.59 0.77 -8.13
CA PHE A 68 -1.37 0.01 -8.42
C PHE A 68 -1.71 -1.30 -9.12
N GLU A 69 -0.91 -1.67 -10.11
CA GLU A 69 -0.96 -2.97 -10.75
C GLU A 69 0.01 -3.94 -10.08
N VAL A 70 -0.49 -5.12 -9.73
CA VAL A 70 0.27 -6.17 -9.06
C VAL A 70 0.50 -7.31 -10.03
N GLN A 71 1.63 -7.27 -10.71
CA GLN A 71 2.23 -8.31 -11.57
C GLN A 71 1.26 -9.40 -12.08
N ASP A 72 0.50 -9.18 -13.12
CA ASP A 72 -0.44 -10.16 -13.70
C ASP A 72 -1.43 -10.79 -12.71
N ILE A 73 -1.45 -10.34 -11.45
CA ILE A 73 -2.30 -10.90 -10.39
C ILE A 73 -3.59 -10.13 -10.25
N GLY A 74 -3.50 -8.80 -10.22
CA GLY A 74 -4.64 -7.94 -9.98
C GLY A 74 -4.26 -6.49 -9.74
N ASN A 75 -5.20 -5.73 -9.19
CA ASN A 75 -5.02 -4.32 -8.90
C ASN A 75 -5.22 -4.03 -7.42
N ILE A 76 -4.50 -3.04 -6.91
CA ILE A 76 -4.75 -2.45 -5.60
C ILE A 76 -5.28 -1.03 -5.81
N GLU A 77 -6.40 -0.71 -5.17
CA GLU A 77 -6.83 0.67 -4.92
C GLU A 77 -6.53 1.00 -3.47
N SER A 78 -5.96 2.18 -3.22
CA SER A 78 -5.57 2.61 -1.88
C SER A 78 -6.02 4.03 -1.62
N GLU A 79 -6.55 4.28 -0.43
CA GLU A 79 -6.73 5.60 0.13
C GLU A 79 -5.75 5.78 1.28
N PHE A 80 -5.13 6.95 1.37
CA PHE A 80 -4.03 7.19 2.29
C PHE A 80 -4.30 8.40 3.16
N TRP A 81 -3.85 8.34 4.41
CA TRP A 81 -3.72 9.49 5.31
C TRP A 81 -2.55 9.29 6.27
N TYR A 82 -2.26 10.31 7.02
CA TYR A 82 -1.21 10.26 8.01
C TYR A 82 -1.60 11.01 9.27
N TYR A 83 -0.96 10.67 10.37
CA TYR A 83 -1.04 11.40 11.61
C TYR A 83 0.29 11.32 12.37
N VAL A 84 0.47 12.18 13.35
CA VAL A 84 1.64 12.16 14.23
C VAL A 84 1.23 11.57 15.57
N ASN A 85 1.95 10.57 16.04
CA ASN A 85 1.74 9.91 17.32
C ASN A 85 3.04 9.91 18.14
N ASN A 86 3.05 10.60 19.28
CA ASN A 86 4.23 10.74 20.16
C ASN A 86 5.50 11.24 19.44
N GLY A 87 5.35 12.01 18.38
CA GLY A 87 6.45 12.50 17.56
C GLY A 87 6.76 11.64 16.35
N ASP A 88 6.28 10.40 16.28
CA ASP A 88 6.43 9.53 15.11
C ASP A 88 5.39 9.84 14.04
N LEU A 89 5.82 9.88 12.79
CA LEU A 89 4.95 9.99 11.63
C LEU A 89 4.36 8.63 11.26
N ILE A 90 3.06 8.49 11.40
CA ILE A 90 2.33 7.26 11.08
C ILE A 90 1.54 7.45 9.79
N PHE A 91 1.78 6.57 8.84
CA PHE A 91 1.10 6.52 7.57
C PHE A 91 0.10 5.36 7.54
N ILE A 92 -1.14 5.65 7.18
CA ILE A 92 -2.21 4.64 7.08
C ILE A 92 -2.69 4.55 5.65
N SER A 93 -3.01 3.34 5.22
CA SER A 93 -3.74 3.11 3.98
C SER A 93 -4.88 2.10 4.18
N GLU A 94 -6.04 2.42 3.63
CA GLU A 94 -7.12 1.49 3.36
C GLU A 94 -6.94 0.95 1.96
N ASN A 95 -6.88 -0.37 1.83
CA ASN A 95 -6.54 -1.02 0.59
C ASN A 95 -7.64 -1.98 0.17
N MET A 96 -7.98 -1.95 -1.11
CA MET A 96 -8.82 -2.95 -1.76
C MET A 96 -8.00 -3.61 -2.88
N PHE A 97 -7.69 -4.89 -2.70
CA PHE A 97 -7.04 -5.70 -3.71
C PHE A 97 -8.08 -6.47 -4.51
N GLU A 98 -8.18 -6.21 -5.81
CA GLU A 98 -9.00 -6.95 -6.75
C GLU A 98 -8.19 -8.06 -7.41
N LEU A 99 -8.58 -9.32 -7.16
CA LEU A 99 -7.91 -10.50 -7.69
C LEU A 99 -8.41 -10.83 -9.09
N LYS A 100 -7.56 -10.63 -10.11
CA LYS A 100 -7.86 -10.91 -11.51
C LYS A 100 -7.36 -12.27 -11.98
N ASN A 101 -6.18 -12.69 -11.54
CA ASN A 101 -5.54 -13.93 -11.97
C ASN A 101 -5.23 -14.84 -10.77
N ARG A 102 -6.18 -15.71 -10.45
CA ARG A 102 -6.07 -16.66 -9.33
C ARG A 102 -4.92 -17.66 -9.48
N LYS A 103 -4.59 -18.05 -10.71
CA LYS A 103 -3.50 -19.00 -10.96
C LYS A 103 -2.15 -18.39 -10.59
N GLU A 104 -1.89 -17.17 -11.03
CA GLU A 104 -0.65 -16.46 -10.71
C GLU A 104 -0.59 -16.10 -9.22
N PHE A 105 -1.69 -15.68 -8.62
CA PHE A 105 -1.77 -15.46 -7.18
C PHE A 105 -1.41 -16.72 -6.40
N SER A 106 -2.05 -17.86 -6.74
CA SER A 106 -1.78 -19.16 -6.13
C SER A 106 -0.28 -19.53 -6.21
N ARG A 107 0.31 -19.34 -7.38
CA ARG A 107 1.73 -19.65 -7.61
C ARG A 107 2.66 -18.73 -6.78
N LYS A 108 2.41 -17.44 -6.79
CA LYS A 108 3.28 -16.45 -6.13
C LYS A 108 3.17 -16.48 -4.61
N PHE A 109 1.97 -16.65 -4.08
CA PHE A 109 1.72 -16.66 -2.63
C PHE A 109 1.67 -18.06 -2.04
N GLN A 110 1.79 -19.12 -2.86
CA GLN A 110 1.73 -20.52 -2.44
C GLN A 110 0.42 -20.85 -1.70
N VAL A 111 -0.68 -20.32 -2.20
CA VAL A 111 -2.04 -20.56 -1.69
C VAL A 111 -2.72 -21.61 -2.53
N SER A 112 -3.46 -22.53 -1.91
CA SER A 112 -4.22 -23.55 -2.65
C SER A 112 -5.24 -22.88 -3.60
N PRO A 113 -5.31 -23.27 -4.88
CA PRO A 113 -6.31 -22.75 -5.81
C PRO A 113 -7.76 -22.95 -5.36
N LYS A 114 -8.01 -24.00 -4.55
CA LYS A 114 -9.34 -24.26 -3.98
C LYS A 114 -9.82 -23.15 -3.07
N LEU A 115 -8.91 -22.57 -2.29
CA LEU A 115 -9.23 -21.44 -1.39
C LEU A 115 -9.56 -20.18 -2.16
N LEU A 116 -9.01 -20.00 -3.35
CA LEU A 116 -9.19 -18.80 -4.17
C LEU A 116 -10.48 -18.83 -5.02
N LYS A 117 -11.20 -19.95 -5.07
CA LYS A 117 -12.32 -20.15 -6.02
C LYS A 117 -13.37 -19.02 -5.96
N ASN A 118 -13.68 -18.55 -4.77
CA ASN A 118 -14.72 -17.56 -4.52
C ASN A 118 -14.16 -16.21 -4.07
N ILE A 119 -12.85 -16.00 -4.14
CA ILE A 119 -12.23 -14.75 -3.70
C ILE A 119 -12.06 -13.83 -4.90
N ASN A 120 -12.67 -12.66 -4.82
CA ASN A 120 -12.55 -11.59 -5.81
C ASN A 120 -11.83 -10.37 -5.24
N LYS A 121 -12.14 -10.02 -3.99
CA LYS A 121 -11.61 -8.82 -3.35
C LYS A 121 -11.10 -9.14 -1.95
N ILE A 122 -9.99 -8.51 -1.59
CA ILE A 122 -9.41 -8.54 -0.25
C ILE A 122 -9.24 -7.09 0.19
N TYR A 123 -9.84 -6.73 1.32
CA TYR A 123 -9.69 -5.43 1.95
C TYR A 123 -8.79 -5.57 3.17
N PHE A 124 -7.92 -4.61 3.38
CA PHE A 124 -7.06 -4.58 4.56
C PHE A 124 -6.57 -3.16 4.81
N ASN A 125 -6.35 -2.84 6.08
CA ASN A 125 -5.68 -1.62 6.47
C ASN A 125 -4.20 -1.91 6.71
N LEU A 126 -3.35 -1.04 6.19
CA LEU A 126 -1.91 -1.05 6.44
C LEU A 126 -1.54 0.23 7.19
N GLU A 127 -0.77 0.05 8.26
CA GLU A 127 -0.18 1.15 9.01
C GLU A 127 1.34 1.01 8.94
N LYS A 128 2.03 2.09 8.60
CA LYS A 128 3.49 2.15 8.56
C LYS A 128 3.97 3.30 9.44
N ASN A 129 4.79 2.97 10.42
CA ASN A 129 5.58 3.96 11.14
C ASN A 129 6.78 4.34 10.26
N ILE A 130 6.85 5.60 9.83
CA ILE A 130 7.89 6.07 8.90
C ILE A 130 9.24 6.14 9.60
N ASP A 131 9.27 6.48 10.89
CA ASP A 131 10.51 6.71 11.62
C ASP A 131 11.24 5.40 11.95
N ASN A 132 10.53 4.33 12.30
CA ASN A 132 11.14 3.03 12.62
C ASN A 132 10.95 1.96 11.54
N GLY A 133 10.13 2.25 10.50
CA GLY A 133 9.87 1.34 9.38
C GLY A 133 8.96 0.15 9.70
N GLU A 134 8.33 0.11 10.86
CA GLU A 134 7.39 -0.97 11.20
C GLU A 134 6.12 -0.87 10.36
N ILE A 135 5.69 -2.04 9.86
CA ILE A 135 4.45 -2.17 9.09
C ILE A 135 3.54 -3.16 9.83
N SER A 136 2.30 -2.73 10.05
CA SER A 136 1.24 -3.59 10.57
C SER A 136 0.07 -3.65 9.60
N ILE A 137 -0.67 -4.77 9.63
CA ILE A 137 -1.89 -4.96 8.85
C ILE A 137 -3.02 -5.32 9.81
N SER A 138 -4.18 -4.72 9.55
CA SER A 138 -5.38 -4.92 10.36
C SER A 138 -6.64 -4.90 9.49
N GLN A 139 -7.79 -5.18 10.09
CA GLN A 139 -9.11 -5.07 9.47
C GLN A 139 -9.21 -5.78 8.12
N VAL A 140 -8.95 -7.09 8.12
CA VAL A 140 -8.96 -7.88 6.89
C VAL A 140 -10.36 -8.40 6.59
N TYR A 141 -10.88 -8.08 5.39
CA TYR A 141 -12.15 -8.58 4.87
C TYR A 141 -11.93 -9.31 3.55
N ILE A 142 -12.65 -10.39 3.33
CA ILE A 142 -12.64 -11.12 2.06
C ILE A 142 -14.04 -11.07 1.46
N ASN A 143 -14.18 -10.51 0.26
CA ASN A 143 -15.48 -10.29 -0.39
C ASN A 143 -16.51 -9.62 0.54
N GLU A 144 -16.09 -8.62 1.30
CA GLU A 144 -16.94 -7.88 2.27
C GLU A 144 -17.35 -8.70 3.51
N ILE A 145 -16.88 -9.93 3.66
CA ILE A 145 -17.07 -10.74 4.86
C ILE A 145 -15.92 -10.45 5.82
N ASP A 146 -16.24 -9.99 7.01
CA ASP A 146 -15.26 -9.75 8.06
C ASP A 146 -14.54 -11.04 8.45
N LYS A 147 -13.23 -10.96 8.52
CA LYS A 147 -12.37 -11.99 9.08
C LYS A 147 -12.02 -11.62 10.52
N GLU A 148 -13.01 -11.70 11.42
CA GLU A 148 -12.89 -11.30 12.84
C GLU A 148 -11.60 -11.79 13.50
N LYS A 149 -11.16 -13.01 13.18
CA LYS A 149 -9.89 -13.55 13.73
C LYS A 149 -8.65 -12.72 13.36
N PHE A 150 -8.74 -11.83 12.36
CA PHE A 150 -7.65 -10.96 11.90
C PHE A 150 -7.90 -9.48 12.18
N SER A 151 -9.15 -9.08 12.45
CA SER A 151 -9.47 -7.68 12.74
C SER A 151 -8.84 -7.17 14.04
N GLU A 152 -8.56 -8.06 14.99
CA GLU A 152 -7.92 -7.75 16.27
C GLU A 152 -6.40 -8.04 16.30
N LYS A 153 -5.84 -8.60 15.23
CA LYS A 153 -4.42 -8.96 15.18
C LYS A 153 -3.64 -7.93 14.39
N ILE A 154 -2.60 -7.41 15.02
CA ILE A 154 -1.57 -6.61 14.35
C ILE A 154 -0.50 -7.56 13.83
N PHE A 155 -0.31 -7.58 12.52
CA PHE A 155 0.75 -8.37 11.88
C PHE A 155 1.92 -7.44 11.54
N ILE A 156 3.04 -7.62 12.19
CA ILE A 156 4.26 -6.86 11.87
C ILE A 156 4.94 -7.53 10.69
N ILE A 157 4.99 -6.81 9.56
CA ILE A 157 5.56 -7.31 8.30
C ILE A 157 6.93 -6.68 8.09
N LYS A 158 7.98 -7.46 8.32
CA LYS A 158 9.38 -7.03 8.15
C LYS A 158 9.98 -7.40 6.78
N ASN A 159 9.34 -8.29 6.04
CA ASN A 159 9.82 -8.75 4.74
C ASN A 159 8.72 -9.45 3.93
N ILE A 160 9.03 -9.71 2.65
CA ILE A 160 8.10 -10.35 1.70
C ILE A 160 7.67 -11.77 2.12
N GLN A 161 8.49 -12.51 2.85
CA GLN A 161 8.14 -13.86 3.29
C GLN A 161 7.07 -13.82 4.38
N LEU A 162 7.18 -12.89 5.32
CA LEU A 162 6.15 -12.65 6.34
C LEU A 162 4.84 -12.16 5.70
N PHE A 163 4.93 -11.30 4.67
CA PHE A 163 3.75 -10.89 3.92
C PHE A 163 3.07 -12.08 3.21
N LYS A 164 3.85 -12.98 2.58
CA LYS A 164 3.30 -14.20 1.97
C LYS A 164 2.69 -15.14 3.02
N ALA A 165 3.30 -15.28 4.18
CA ALA A 165 2.73 -16.06 5.29
C ALA A 165 1.40 -15.46 5.75
N PHE A 166 1.36 -14.15 5.97
CA PHE A 166 0.13 -13.43 6.31
C PHE A 166 -0.99 -13.70 5.28
N ILE A 167 -0.71 -13.56 3.98
CA ILE A 167 -1.70 -13.85 2.92
C ILE A 167 -2.20 -15.29 3.00
N ARG A 168 -1.35 -16.27 3.26
CA ARG A 168 -1.79 -17.67 3.43
C ARG A 168 -2.70 -17.84 4.65
N ASP A 169 -2.36 -17.20 5.74
CA ASP A 169 -3.12 -17.31 7.00
C ASP A 169 -4.53 -16.70 6.87
N ILE A 170 -4.68 -15.56 6.21
CA ILE A 170 -6.00 -14.94 6.03
C ILE A 170 -6.90 -15.73 5.07
N LEU A 171 -6.31 -16.51 4.17
CA LEU A 171 -7.04 -17.28 3.16
C LEU A 171 -7.30 -18.74 3.60
N SER A 172 -6.71 -19.20 4.69
CA SER A 172 -6.92 -20.52 5.25
C SER A 172 -8.10 -20.53 6.24
#